data_e0e05a09064d413dcec7d78786bc91a4
#
_entry.id   e0e05a09064d413dcec7d78786bc91a4
#
_cell.length_a   1.000
_cell.length_b   1.000
_cell.length_c   1.000
_cell.angle_alpha   90.00
_cell.angle_beta   90.00
_cell.angle_gamma   90.00
#
_symmetry.space_group_name_H-M   'P 1'
#
loop_
_entity.id
_entity.type
_entity.pdbx_description
1 polymer ?
#
loop_
_entity_poly.entity_id
_entity_poly.type
_entity_poly.pdbx_seq_one_letter_code
_entity_poly.pdbx_strand_id
1 'polypeptide(L)'
;MKNTVLIPTYRRPLDLSRCLSALQAQTKPVDQVIVVVRDTDTQTWQFLQAFPAHHLPLQIVTVAIPGVVAALNAGLAVVEGDILSITDDDAAPRPDWLEKINAHLLADAKIGGVGGRDWIHYGDKIEDESRAVVGELQWFGRVIGNHHLGVGKARPVDVLKGVNMSFRTQAIANLRFDERMRGSGAQVHFEMAFTLALKRAGWQMIYDPQVAVDHYPAQRFDEDQRNNFNAIAQINLVHNETLVLLEHLSPLRRIIFLLWAIFIGTRDCFGFIQWLRFFPNQGRLATRKLLASWRGRWQGWQTWQVTGDRLEMTGYRGAVGIKELMTIDK
;
A
#
# COMPACT_ATOMS: atom_id res chain seq x y z
N MET A 1 -0.59 -23.63 2.99
CA MET A 1 -0.66 -22.67 1.89
C MET A 1 0.76 -22.28 1.53
N LYS A 2 1.05 -22.18 0.23
CA LYS A 2 2.33 -21.67 -0.29
C LYS A 2 2.39 -20.16 -0.18
N ASN A 3 3.54 -19.63 0.25
CA ASN A 3 3.75 -18.21 0.49
C ASN A 3 4.70 -17.61 -0.53
N THR A 4 4.24 -16.63 -1.28
CA THR A 4 5.08 -15.76 -2.11
C THR A 4 5.28 -14.43 -1.39
N VAL A 5 6.52 -13.93 -1.32
CA VAL A 5 6.83 -12.58 -0.85
C VAL A 5 7.31 -11.75 -2.02
N LEU A 6 6.72 -10.57 -2.22
CA LEU A 6 7.04 -9.62 -3.30
C LEU A 6 7.65 -8.35 -2.71
N ILE A 7 8.83 -7.99 -3.22
CA ILE A 7 9.63 -6.86 -2.75
C ILE A 7 10.02 -5.98 -3.94
N PRO A 8 9.40 -4.81 -4.12
CA PRO A 8 9.90 -3.81 -5.05
C PRO A 8 11.13 -3.12 -4.45
N THR A 9 12.18 -2.89 -5.23
CA THR A 9 13.40 -2.23 -4.75
C THR A 9 14.00 -1.27 -5.80
N TYR A 10 14.66 -0.22 -5.32
CA TYR A 10 15.39 0.72 -6.16
C TYR A 10 16.54 1.40 -5.42
N ARG A 11 17.79 1.10 -5.80
CA ARG A 11 19.04 1.70 -5.27
C ARG A 11 19.24 1.55 -3.77
N ARG A 12 18.79 0.44 -3.17
CA ARG A 12 18.83 0.19 -1.72
C ARG A 12 19.36 -1.20 -1.38
N PRO A 13 20.56 -1.59 -1.86
CA PRO A 13 21.07 -2.95 -1.65
C PRO A 13 21.25 -3.32 -0.16
N LEU A 14 21.59 -2.36 0.71
CA LEU A 14 21.76 -2.61 2.14
C LEU A 14 20.43 -2.85 2.86
N ASP A 15 19.40 -2.07 2.52
CA ASP A 15 18.07 -2.24 3.09
C ASP A 15 17.46 -3.56 2.60
N LEU A 16 17.58 -3.85 1.30
CA LEU A 16 17.17 -5.13 0.72
C LEU A 16 17.88 -6.32 1.39
N SER A 17 19.17 -6.21 1.71
CA SER A 17 19.91 -7.24 2.44
C SER A 17 19.27 -7.56 3.79
N ARG A 18 18.88 -6.53 4.55
CA ARG A 18 18.18 -6.67 5.84
C ARG A 18 16.83 -7.36 5.66
N CYS A 19 16.05 -6.94 4.67
CA CYS A 19 14.76 -7.54 4.34
C CYS A 19 14.89 -9.03 4.00
N LEU A 20 15.80 -9.39 3.10
CA LEU A 20 16.05 -10.78 2.71
C LEU A 20 16.54 -11.64 3.87
N SER A 21 17.41 -11.10 4.75
CA SER A 21 17.84 -11.78 5.97
C SER A 21 16.70 -12.06 6.93
N ALA A 22 15.77 -11.12 7.07
CA ALA A 22 14.56 -11.31 7.89
C ALA A 22 13.62 -12.37 7.30
N LEU A 23 13.57 -12.52 5.98
CA LEU A 23 12.82 -13.59 5.32
C LEU A 23 13.48 -14.96 5.49
N GLN A 24 14.81 -15.04 5.54
CA GLN A 24 15.53 -16.27 5.89
C GLN A 24 15.23 -16.75 7.31
N ALA A 25 14.96 -15.83 8.22
CA ALA A 25 14.69 -16.11 9.63
C ALA A 25 13.21 -16.41 9.95
N GLN A 26 12.34 -16.55 8.94
CA GLN A 26 10.92 -16.84 9.18
C GLN A 26 10.72 -18.23 9.78
N THR A 27 9.86 -18.36 10.82
CA THR A 27 9.45 -19.65 11.42
C THR A 27 8.70 -20.52 10.41
N LYS A 28 7.92 -19.90 9.55
CA LYS A 28 7.31 -20.54 8.38
C LYS A 28 8.10 -20.16 7.13
N PRO A 29 8.79 -21.11 6.46
CA PRO A 29 9.58 -20.83 5.28
C PRO A 29 8.78 -20.16 4.17
N VAL A 30 9.45 -19.28 3.40
CA VAL A 30 8.92 -18.70 2.17
C VAL A 30 9.06 -19.71 1.04
N ASP A 31 8.01 -19.88 0.22
CA ASP A 31 8.03 -20.80 -0.95
C ASP A 31 8.51 -20.08 -2.24
N GLN A 32 8.38 -18.74 -2.31
CA GLN A 32 8.87 -17.91 -3.42
C GLN A 32 9.16 -16.49 -2.91
N VAL A 33 10.31 -15.94 -3.23
CA VAL A 33 10.66 -14.52 -3.01
C VAL A 33 10.86 -13.85 -4.35
N ILE A 34 10.02 -12.89 -4.68
CA ILE A 34 10.11 -12.10 -5.91
C ILE A 34 10.70 -10.74 -5.55
N VAL A 35 11.89 -10.44 -6.08
CA VAL A 35 12.50 -9.12 -5.99
C VAL A 35 12.37 -8.43 -7.34
N VAL A 36 11.67 -7.29 -7.38
CA VAL A 36 11.50 -6.51 -8.60
C VAL A 36 12.48 -5.35 -8.62
N VAL A 37 13.38 -5.36 -9.61
CA VAL A 37 14.49 -4.42 -9.74
C VAL A 37 14.37 -3.61 -11.02
N ARG A 38 14.67 -2.32 -10.93
CA ARG A 38 14.79 -1.46 -12.11
C ARG A 38 15.94 -1.94 -13.00
N ASP A 39 15.72 -1.93 -14.32
CA ASP A 39 16.72 -2.25 -15.33
C ASP A 39 18.00 -1.39 -15.23
N THR A 40 17.84 -0.13 -14.80
CA THR A 40 18.93 0.84 -14.61
C THR A 40 19.62 0.80 -13.25
N ASP A 41 19.20 -0.09 -12.34
CA ASP A 41 19.73 -0.17 -10.97
C ASP A 41 20.89 -1.17 -10.88
N THR A 42 22.05 -0.78 -11.40
CA THR A 42 23.25 -1.62 -11.42
C THR A 42 23.72 -2.04 -10.03
N GLN A 43 23.56 -1.22 -9.01
CA GLN A 43 24.01 -1.51 -7.64
C GLN A 43 23.21 -2.67 -7.02
N THR A 44 21.89 -2.62 -7.15
CA THR A 44 21.02 -3.69 -6.64
C THR A 44 21.24 -5.00 -7.42
N TRP A 45 21.45 -4.91 -8.74
CA TRP A 45 21.79 -6.07 -9.56
C TRP A 45 23.09 -6.75 -9.11
N GLN A 46 24.17 -5.99 -8.91
CA GLN A 46 25.45 -6.52 -8.42
C GLN A 46 25.29 -7.17 -7.04
N PHE A 47 24.53 -6.54 -6.14
CA PHE A 47 24.24 -7.11 -4.82
C PHE A 47 23.50 -8.45 -4.94
N LEU A 48 22.44 -8.54 -5.73
CA LEU A 48 21.65 -9.77 -5.89
C LEU A 48 22.44 -10.92 -6.54
N GLN A 49 23.35 -10.62 -7.47
CA GLN A 49 24.25 -11.62 -8.05
C GLN A 49 25.23 -12.22 -7.02
N ALA A 50 25.64 -11.43 -6.04
CA ALA A 50 26.54 -11.85 -4.97
C ALA A 50 25.81 -12.38 -3.73
N PHE A 51 24.50 -12.19 -3.63
CA PHE A 51 23.71 -12.55 -2.44
C PHE A 51 23.64 -14.08 -2.29
N PRO A 52 24.04 -14.65 -1.13
CA PRO A 52 23.98 -16.08 -0.89
C PRO A 52 22.54 -16.55 -0.69
N ALA A 53 21.85 -16.79 -1.79
CA ALA A 53 20.43 -17.19 -1.78
C ALA A 53 20.18 -18.65 -1.32
N HIS A 54 21.15 -19.32 -0.69
CA HIS A 54 21.11 -20.75 -0.37
C HIS A 54 19.86 -21.23 0.39
N HIS A 55 19.07 -20.32 0.96
CA HIS A 55 17.88 -20.64 1.76
C HIS A 55 16.62 -19.88 1.34
N LEU A 56 16.69 -19.07 0.28
CA LEU A 56 15.53 -18.35 -0.25
C LEU A 56 15.30 -18.75 -1.72
N PRO A 57 14.08 -19.17 -2.08
CA PRO A 57 13.69 -19.41 -3.47
C PRO A 57 13.52 -18.06 -4.19
N LEU A 58 14.65 -17.39 -4.48
CA LEU A 58 14.72 -16.04 -5.00
C LEU A 58 14.49 -16.01 -6.51
N GLN A 59 13.52 -15.20 -6.94
CA GLN A 59 13.24 -14.87 -8.32
C GLN A 59 13.39 -13.37 -8.54
N ILE A 60 14.22 -12.97 -9.51
CA ILE A 60 14.45 -11.58 -9.84
C ILE A 60 13.62 -11.22 -11.08
N VAL A 61 12.83 -10.15 -10.98
CA VAL A 61 12.01 -9.61 -12.07
C VAL A 61 12.51 -8.22 -12.41
N THR A 62 12.67 -7.95 -13.71
CA THR A 62 13.13 -6.64 -14.20
C THR A 62 11.94 -5.76 -14.60
N VAL A 63 12.00 -4.48 -14.28
CA VAL A 63 11.02 -3.48 -14.71
C VAL A 63 11.73 -2.25 -15.28
N ALA A 64 11.26 -1.76 -16.45
CA ALA A 64 11.80 -0.55 -17.08
C ALA A 64 11.03 0.72 -16.67
N ILE A 65 9.73 0.57 -16.36
CA ILE A 65 8.85 1.69 -16.01
C ILE A 65 9.09 2.12 -14.56
N PRO A 66 9.28 3.44 -14.28
CA PRO A 66 9.40 3.97 -12.92
C PRO A 66 8.11 3.83 -12.11
N GLY A 67 8.27 3.63 -10.80
CA GLY A 67 7.17 3.63 -9.85
C GLY A 67 6.87 2.26 -9.25
N VAL A 68 6.35 2.28 -8.04
CA VAL A 68 6.02 1.06 -7.28
C VAL A 68 4.90 0.25 -7.94
N VAL A 69 3.95 0.90 -8.59
CA VAL A 69 2.82 0.25 -9.29
C VAL A 69 3.30 -0.65 -10.42
N ALA A 70 4.23 -0.16 -11.25
CA ALA A 70 4.79 -0.95 -12.33
C ALA A 70 5.58 -2.15 -11.79
N ALA A 71 6.37 -1.94 -10.73
CA ALA A 71 7.12 -3.01 -10.07
C ALA A 71 6.19 -4.07 -9.47
N LEU A 72 5.15 -3.66 -8.75
CA LEU A 72 4.17 -4.58 -8.17
C LEU A 72 3.41 -5.36 -9.24
N ASN A 73 2.99 -4.72 -10.33
CA ASN A 73 2.30 -5.40 -11.43
C ASN A 73 3.21 -6.40 -12.16
N ALA A 74 4.50 -6.07 -12.33
CA ALA A 74 5.48 -7.03 -12.87
C ALA A 74 5.66 -8.24 -11.97
N GLY A 75 5.76 -8.02 -10.65
CA GLY A 75 5.85 -9.11 -9.66
C GLY A 75 4.58 -9.95 -9.59
N LEU A 76 3.38 -9.34 -9.65
CA LEU A 76 2.11 -10.05 -9.67
C LEU A 76 1.98 -11.05 -10.81
N ALA A 77 2.62 -10.79 -11.95
CA ALA A 77 2.55 -11.66 -13.12
C ALA A 77 3.23 -13.03 -12.94
N VAL A 78 4.11 -13.17 -11.94
CA VAL A 78 4.91 -14.38 -11.68
C VAL A 78 4.66 -14.99 -10.30
N VAL A 79 3.59 -14.60 -9.62
CA VAL A 79 3.18 -15.15 -8.32
C VAL A 79 2.68 -16.59 -8.49
N GLU A 80 3.26 -17.52 -7.70
CA GLU A 80 2.90 -18.95 -7.72
C GLU A 80 2.24 -19.42 -6.42
N GLY A 81 2.33 -18.62 -5.33
CA GLY A 81 1.81 -19.01 -4.02
C GLY A 81 0.29 -18.83 -3.87
N ASP A 82 -0.27 -19.49 -2.86
CA ASP A 82 -1.67 -19.32 -2.43
C ASP A 82 -1.86 -17.98 -1.72
N ILE A 83 -0.77 -17.47 -1.12
CA ILE A 83 -0.69 -16.19 -0.42
C ILE A 83 0.39 -15.34 -1.08
N LEU A 84 0.05 -14.11 -1.41
CA LEU A 84 0.99 -13.06 -1.76
C LEU A 84 1.15 -12.09 -0.60
N SER A 85 2.35 -12.00 -0.04
CA SER A 85 2.73 -10.98 0.94
C SER A 85 3.61 -9.93 0.27
N ILE A 86 3.29 -8.66 0.47
CA ILE A 86 4.03 -7.53 -0.09
C ILE A 86 4.67 -6.78 1.08
N THR A 87 5.96 -6.52 0.96
CA THR A 87 6.73 -5.71 1.91
C THR A 87 7.72 -4.83 1.16
N ASP A 88 8.17 -3.74 1.80
CA ASP A 88 9.17 -2.85 1.21
C ASP A 88 10.59 -3.37 1.46
N ASP A 89 11.55 -2.94 0.64
CA ASP A 89 12.96 -3.29 0.77
C ASP A 89 13.61 -2.76 2.05
N ASP A 90 13.03 -1.69 2.65
CA ASP A 90 13.45 -1.07 3.90
C ASP A 90 12.70 -1.59 5.15
N ALA A 91 12.02 -2.74 5.02
CA ALA A 91 11.35 -3.43 6.12
C ALA A 91 12.00 -4.79 6.43
N ALA A 92 11.92 -5.18 7.69
CA ALA A 92 12.34 -6.50 8.19
C ALA A 92 11.14 -7.19 8.84
N PRO A 93 10.47 -8.13 8.16
CA PRO A 93 9.40 -8.92 8.75
C PRO A 93 9.87 -9.69 9.97
N ARG A 94 9.07 -9.66 11.07
CA ARG A 94 9.42 -10.40 12.29
C ARG A 94 9.30 -11.91 12.06
N PRO A 95 10.02 -12.76 12.81
CA PRO A 95 10.16 -14.19 12.53
C PRO A 95 8.84 -14.95 12.35
N ASP A 96 7.79 -14.58 13.04
CA ASP A 96 6.46 -15.20 13.01
C ASP A 96 5.45 -14.53 12.05
N TRP A 97 5.92 -13.61 11.21
CA TRP A 97 5.08 -12.81 10.31
C TRP A 97 4.24 -13.67 9.35
N LEU A 98 4.88 -14.57 8.60
CA LEU A 98 4.17 -15.47 7.67
C LEU A 98 3.28 -16.48 8.39
N GLU A 99 3.68 -16.97 9.55
CA GLU A 99 2.88 -17.90 10.35
C GLU A 99 1.54 -17.25 10.77
N LYS A 100 1.60 -16.02 11.27
CA LYS A 100 0.41 -15.25 11.67
C LYS A 100 -0.50 -14.89 10.50
N ILE A 101 0.07 -14.50 9.36
CA ILE A 101 -0.70 -14.25 8.13
C ILE A 101 -1.47 -15.52 7.73
N ASN A 102 -0.78 -16.65 7.69
CA ASN A 102 -1.40 -17.93 7.34
C ASN A 102 -2.51 -18.31 8.34
N ALA A 103 -2.31 -18.08 9.63
CA ALA A 103 -3.32 -18.37 10.65
C ALA A 103 -4.63 -17.61 10.37
N HIS A 104 -4.56 -16.30 10.07
CA HIS A 104 -5.74 -15.52 9.72
C HIS A 104 -6.43 -16.02 8.45
N LEU A 105 -5.67 -16.28 7.39
CA LEU A 105 -6.24 -16.71 6.12
C LEU A 105 -6.80 -18.14 6.16
N LEU A 106 -6.32 -19.00 7.05
CA LEU A 106 -6.87 -20.33 7.28
C LEU A 106 -8.13 -20.30 8.17
N ALA A 107 -8.23 -19.35 9.09
CA ALA A 107 -9.33 -19.26 10.03
C ALA A 107 -10.67 -18.87 9.39
N ASP A 108 -10.64 -18.02 8.35
CA ASP A 108 -11.86 -17.60 7.65
C ASP A 108 -11.59 -17.42 6.14
N ALA A 109 -12.35 -18.16 5.33
CA ALA A 109 -12.26 -18.09 3.87
C ALA A 109 -12.72 -16.74 3.28
N LYS A 110 -13.44 -15.91 4.05
CA LYS A 110 -13.86 -14.55 3.63
C LYS A 110 -12.75 -13.51 3.76
N ILE A 111 -11.67 -13.83 4.48
CA ILE A 111 -10.52 -12.92 4.59
C ILE A 111 -9.75 -12.97 3.28
N GLY A 112 -9.76 -11.85 2.56
CA GLY A 112 -9.01 -11.64 1.33
C GLY A 112 -7.65 -10.99 1.55
N GLY A 113 -7.47 -10.24 2.65
CA GLY A 113 -6.20 -9.60 2.97
C GLY A 113 -5.95 -9.46 4.47
N VAL A 114 -4.67 -9.48 4.82
CA VAL A 114 -4.15 -9.32 6.19
C VAL A 114 -3.00 -8.33 6.17
N GLY A 115 -3.00 -7.41 7.11
CA GLY A 115 -1.88 -6.51 7.34
C GLY A 115 -1.65 -6.32 8.84
N GLY A 116 -0.61 -5.58 9.18
CA GLY A 116 -0.29 -5.39 10.58
C GLY A 116 0.55 -4.16 10.86
N ARG A 117 1.15 -4.13 12.05
CA ARG A 117 1.92 -2.97 12.50
C ARG A 117 3.30 -2.93 11.83
N ASP A 118 3.66 -1.78 11.31
CA ASP A 118 5.02 -1.44 10.93
C ASP A 118 5.63 -0.58 12.05
N TRP A 119 6.62 -1.15 12.76
CA TRP A 119 7.36 -0.45 13.80
C TRP A 119 8.42 0.42 13.15
N ILE A 120 8.20 1.75 13.17
CA ILE A 120 9.09 2.69 12.49
C ILE A 120 10.30 2.99 13.37
N HIS A 121 11.49 2.74 12.83
CA HIS A 121 12.77 3.01 13.44
C HIS A 121 13.39 4.30 12.89
N TYR A 122 13.67 5.24 13.76
CA TYR A 122 14.43 6.47 13.47
C TYR A 122 15.78 6.39 14.21
N GLY A 123 16.79 5.73 13.61
CA GLY A 123 18.02 5.35 14.31
C GLY A 123 17.70 4.44 15.50
N ASP A 124 18.10 4.85 16.71
CA ASP A 124 17.86 4.08 17.95
C ASP A 124 16.45 4.28 18.56
N LYS A 125 15.65 5.15 17.98
CA LYS A 125 14.29 5.44 18.48
C LYS A 125 13.24 4.69 17.66
N ILE A 126 12.33 4.02 18.37
CA ILE A 126 11.15 3.41 17.78
C ILE A 126 9.95 4.32 18.05
N GLU A 127 9.12 4.56 17.04
CA GLU A 127 7.87 5.27 17.21
C GLU A 127 6.86 4.36 17.92
N ASP A 128 6.56 4.67 19.20
CA ASP A 128 5.75 3.82 20.08
C ASP A 128 4.48 4.52 20.60
N GLU A 129 3.87 5.37 19.81
CA GLU A 129 2.53 5.86 20.10
C GLU A 129 1.49 4.75 19.89
N SER A 130 0.31 4.91 20.52
CA SER A 130 -0.79 3.94 20.43
C SER A 130 -2.04 4.59 19.86
N ARG A 131 -2.65 3.94 18.88
CA ARG A 131 -3.91 4.36 18.25
C ARG A 131 -4.86 3.17 18.13
N ALA A 132 -6.11 3.37 18.56
CA ALA A 132 -7.15 2.34 18.44
C ALA A 132 -7.71 2.24 17.01
N VAL A 133 -7.86 3.38 16.32
CA VAL A 133 -8.42 3.45 14.97
C VAL A 133 -7.31 3.33 13.93
N VAL A 134 -7.42 2.35 13.05
CA VAL A 134 -6.43 2.01 12.01
C VAL A 134 -7.16 1.63 10.72
N GLY A 135 -6.66 2.07 9.59
CA GLY A 135 -7.11 1.64 8.27
C GLY A 135 -8.59 1.89 7.99
N GLU A 136 -9.17 2.97 8.53
CA GLU A 136 -10.59 3.28 8.44
C GLU A 136 -10.89 4.34 7.37
N LEU A 137 -11.86 4.07 6.50
CA LEU A 137 -12.45 5.05 5.58
C LEU A 137 -13.74 5.61 6.19
N GLN A 138 -13.65 6.81 6.75
CA GLN A 138 -14.80 7.52 7.33
C GLN A 138 -15.87 7.81 6.27
N TRP A 139 -17.12 7.93 6.70
CA TRP A 139 -18.27 8.07 5.80
C TRP A 139 -18.18 9.28 4.84
N PHE A 140 -17.49 10.35 5.23
CA PHE A 140 -17.26 11.55 4.43
C PHE A 140 -15.96 11.53 3.60
N GLY A 141 -15.28 10.38 3.53
CA GLY A 141 -14.11 10.17 2.67
C GLY A 141 -12.75 10.41 3.30
N ARG A 142 -12.66 10.79 4.61
CA ARG A 142 -11.36 10.84 5.29
C ARG A 142 -10.85 9.44 5.56
N VAL A 143 -9.58 9.18 5.19
CA VAL A 143 -8.87 7.95 5.52
C VAL A 143 -8.03 8.16 6.78
N ILE A 144 -8.18 7.27 7.75
CA ILE A 144 -7.33 7.18 8.94
C ILE A 144 -6.37 6.00 8.74
N GLY A 145 -5.10 6.30 8.52
CA GLY A 145 -4.06 5.27 8.35
C GLY A 145 -3.68 4.62 9.69
N ASN A 146 -2.74 5.22 10.42
CA ASN A 146 -2.25 4.82 11.76
C ASN A 146 -1.72 3.37 11.87
N HIS A 147 -1.40 2.70 10.76
CA HIS A 147 -0.97 1.28 10.80
C HIS A 147 0.28 1.08 11.66
N HIS A 148 1.20 2.04 11.66
CA HIS A 148 2.42 2.03 12.50
C HIS A 148 2.15 2.24 14.00
N LEU A 149 0.99 2.72 14.37
CA LEU A 149 0.59 3.03 15.75
C LEU A 149 -0.51 2.11 16.30
N GLY A 150 -1.02 1.19 15.47
CA GLY A 150 -2.15 0.36 15.85
C GLY A 150 -1.84 -0.62 16.98
N VAL A 151 -2.73 -0.70 17.96
CA VAL A 151 -2.65 -1.61 19.11
C VAL A 151 -3.96 -2.36 19.31
N GLY A 152 -3.96 -3.36 20.21
CA GLY A 152 -5.14 -4.14 20.59
C GLY A 152 -5.26 -5.45 19.82
N LYS A 153 -6.50 -5.93 19.62
CA LYS A 153 -6.79 -7.21 18.97
C LYS A 153 -6.86 -7.05 17.44
N ALA A 154 -6.73 -8.17 16.74
CA ALA A 154 -7.04 -8.27 15.32
C ALA A 154 -8.47 -7.79 15.04
N ARG A 155 -8.66 -7.03 13.93
CA ARG A 155 -9.94 -6.41 13.60
C ARG A 155 -10.08 -6.13 12.11
N PRO A 156 -11.33 -6.06 11.59
CA PRO A 156 -11.58 -5.61 10.23
C PRO A 156 -11.13 -4.15 10.02
N VAL A 157 -10.61 -3.87 8.82
CA VAL A 157 -10.22 -2.52 8.37
C VAL A 157 -10.68 -2.30 6.92
N ASP A 158 -10.62 -1.04 6.46
CA ASP A 158 -10.93 -0.70 5.07
C ASP A 158 -9.69 -0.73 4.17
N VAL A 159 -8.54 -0.33 4.73
CA VAL A 159 -7.30 -0.12 4.00
C VAL A 159 -6.15 -0.80 4.74
N LEU A 160 -5.26 -1.47 4.00
CA LEU A 160 -3.96 -1.95 4.46
C LEU A 160 -2.84 -0.99 4.03
N LYS A 161 -1.62 -1.18 4.56
CA LYS A 161 -0.46 -0.34 4.23
C LYS A 161 0.58 -1.14 3.44
N GLY A 162 1.14 -0.54 2.41
CA GLY A 162 2.01 -1.17 1.42
C GLY A 162 3.20 -1.93 1.99
N VAL A 163 3.82 -1.42 3.07
CA VAL A 163 4.97 -2.06 3.73
C VAL A 163 4.61 -3.40 4.41
N ASN A 164 3.34 -3.66 4.69
CA ASN A 164 2.87 -4.85 5.42
C ASN A 164 1.44 -5.21 5.00
N MET A 165 1.30 -5.77 3.81
CA MET A 165 0.01 -6.23 3.29
C MET A 165 0.15 -7.58 2.60
N SER A 166 -0.77 -8.49 2.92
CA SER A 166 -0.79 -9.85 2.37
C SER A 166 -2.18 -10.18 1.86
N PHE A 167 -2.25 -10.94 0.80
CA PHE A 167 -3.50 -11.24 0.12
C PHE A 167 -3.61 -12.73 -0.22
N ARG A 168 -4.81 -13.26 -0.14
CA ARG A 168 -5.16 -14.53 -0.77
C ARG A 168 -5.04 -14.36 -2.28
N THR A 169 -4.21 -15.16 -2.97
CA THR A 169 -3.98 -15.03 -4.41
C THR A 169 -5.27 -15.15 -5.21
N GLN A 170 -6.18 -16.02 -4.79
CA GLN A 170 -7.50 -16.14 -5.39
C GLN A 170 -8.33 -14.84 -5.32
N ALA A 171 -8.22 -14.07 -4.22
CA ALA A 171 -8.95 -12.82 -4.09
C ALA A 171 -8.45 -11.73 -5.05
N ILE A 172 -7.18 -11.81 -5.46
CA ILE A 172 -6.51 -10.82 -6.31
C ILE A 172 -6.30 -11.29 -7.76
N ALA A 173 -6.78 -12.48 -8.15
CA ALA A 173 -6.48 -13.11 -9.44
C ALA A 173 -6.74 -12.18 -10.66
N ASN A 174 -7.82 -11.40 -10.61
CA ASN A 174 -8.23 -10.47 -11.67
C ASN A 174 -7.89 -9.00 -11.37
N LEU A 175 -7.13 -8.75 -10.29
CA LEU A 175 -6.75 -7.38 -9.93
C LEU A 175 -5.33 -7.06 -10.38
N ARG A 176 -5.12 -5.78 -10.67
CA ARG A 176 -3.80 -5.16 -10.87
C ARG A 176 -3.76 -3.85 -10.12
N PHE A 177 -2.59 -3.45 -9.69
CA PHE A 177 -2.39 -2.11 -9.16
C PHE A 177 -2.68 -1.08 -10.24
N ASP A 178 -3.31 0.02 -9.84
CA ASP A 178 -3.85 1.00 -10.76
C ASP A 178 -2.75 1.87 -11.40
N GLU A 179 -2.52 1.70 -12.69
CA GLU A 179 -1.50 2.44 -13.45
C GLU A 179 -1.82 3.93 -13.64
N ARG A 180 -3.03 4.37 -13.29
CA ARG A 180 -3.39 5.80 -13.26
C ARG A 180 -2.81 6.53 -12.06
N MET A 181 -2.26 5.80 -11.07
CA MET A 181 -1.57 6.38 -9.92
C MET A 181 -0.34 7.16 -10.36
N ARG A 182 -0.27 8.42 -9.98
CA ARG A 182 0.81 9.34 -10.33
C ARG A 182 1.96 9.26 -9.34
N GLY A 183 3.17 9.52 -9.83
CA GLY A 183 4.43 9.48 -9.12
C GLY A 183 5.45 8.63 -9.87
N SER A 184 6.73 8.89 -9.65
CA SER A 184 7.84 8.14 -10.25
C SER A 184 8.49 7.14 -9.29
N GLY A 185 8.02 7.10 -8.04
CA GLY A 185 8.50 6.23 -6.96
C GLY A 185 7.36 5.67 -6.14
N ALA A 186 7.03 6.31 -5.03
CA ALA A 186 6.09 5.79 -4.04
C ALA A 186 4.62 5.67 -4.53
N GLN A 187 4.19 6.48 -5.48
CA GLN A 187 2.81 6.49 -6.02
C GLN A 187 1.73 6.32 -4.91
N VAL A 188 1.81 7.14 -3.86
CA VAL A 188 1.02 7.04 -2.62
C VAL A 188 -0.46 6.78 -2.90
N HIS A 189 -1.11 5.97 -2.05
CA HIS A 189 -2.49 5.49 -2.15
C HIS A 189 -2.73 4.33 -3.14
N PHE A 190 -1.70 3.74 -3.74
CA PHE A 190 -1.85 2.54 -4.56
C PHE A 190 -2.44 1.37 -3.76
N GLU A 191 -2.02 1.22 -2.50
CA GLU A 191 -2.51 0.22 -1.55
C GLU A 191 -3.99 0.45 -1.17
N MET A 192 -4.40 1.72 -1.04
CA MET A 192 -5.79 2.08 -0.78
C MET A 192 -6.69 1.70 -1.97
N ALA A 193 -6.27 2.00 -3.19
CA ALA A 193 -7.01 1.60 -4.40
C ALA A 193 -7.22 0.09 -4.45
N PHE A 194 -6.14 -0.67 -4.18
CA PHE A 194 -6.15 -2.12 -4.26
C PHE A 194 -7.03 -2.76 -3.16
N THR A 195 -6.90 -2.31 -1.91
CA THR A 195 -7.67 -2.86 -0.79
C THR A 195 -9.15 -2.49 -0.84
N LEU A 196 -9.50 -1.28 -1.27
CA LEU A 196 -10.90 -0.89 -1.46
C LEU A 196 -11.55 -1.65 -2.62
N ALA A 197 -10.81 -1.99 -3.68
CA ALA A 197 -11.31 -2.86 -4.74
C ALA A 197 -11.65 -4.26 -4.21
N LEU A 198 -10.80 -4.86 -3.40
CA LEU A 198 -11.06 -6.13 -2.73
C LEU A 198 -12.28 -6.06 -1.80
N LYS A 199 -12.39 -4.99 -1.02
CA LYS A 199 -13.54 -4.78 -0.14
C LYS A 199 -14.84 -4.65 -0.93
N ARG A 200 -14.84 -3.93 -2.05
CA ARG A 200 -15.99 -3.82 -2.96
C ARG A 200 -16.37 -5.17 -3.57
N ALA A 201 -15.40 -6.05 -3.76
CA ALA A 201 -15.59 -7.43 -4.19
C ALA A 201 -16.15 -8.36 -3.10
N GLY A 202 -16.34 -7.86 -1.89
CA GLY A 202 -16.91 -8.60 -0.77
C GLY A 202 -15.87 -9.27 0.15
N TRP A 203 -14.57 -9.09 -0.10
CA TRP A 203 -13.51 -9.62 0.76
C TRP A 203 -13.33 -8.77 2.01
N GLN A 204 -12.92 -9.44 3.11
CA GLN A 204 -12.58 -8.78 4.36
C GLN A 204 -11.08 -8.53 4.44
N MET A 205 -10.70 -7.33 4.92
CA MET A 205 -9.33 -6.98 5.27
C MET A 205 -9.18 -7.00 6.78
N ILE A 206 -8.15 -7.67 7.29
CA ILE A 206 -7.85 -7.75 8.73
C ILE A 206 -6.55 -6.99 9.00
N TYR A 207 -6.58 -6.17 10.04
CA TYR A 207 -5.37 -5.61 10.66
C TYR A 207 -5.13 -6.32 11.99
N ASP A 208 -3.94 -6.91 12.15
CA ASP A 208 -3.48 -7.49 13.41
C ASP A 208 -2.13 -6.86 13.79
N PRO A 209 -2.02 -6.10 14.90
CA PRO A 209 -0.76 -5.49 15.32
C PRO A 209 0.36 -6.52 15.60
N GLN A 210 0.02 -7.80 15.77
CA GLN A 210 1.01 -8.86 15.94
C GLN A 210 1.61 -9.34 14.61
N VAL A 211 0.95 -9.12 13.48
CA VAL A 211 1.52 -9.31 12.14
C VAL A 211 2.46 -8.13 11.89
N ALA A 212 3.69 -8.21 12.39
CA ALA A 212 4.55 -7.04 12.54
C ALA A 212 5.79 -7.08 11.64
N VAL A 213 6.17 -5.91 11.15
CA VAL A 213 7.45 -5.66 10.48
C VAL A 213 8.19 -4.53 11.18
N ASP A 214 9.51 -4.60 11.26
CA ASP A 214 10.36 -3.49 11.66
C ASP A 214 10.71 -2.68 10.40
N HIS A 215 10.36 -1.40 10.36
CA HIS A 215 10.47 -0.53 9.19
C HIS A 215 11.54 0.54 9.44
N TYR A 216 12.54 0.59 8.57
CA TYR A 216 13.69 1.49 8.62
C TYR A 216 13.62 2.47 7.45
N PRO A 217 12.85 3.58 7.54
CA PRO A 217 12.54 4.43 6.41
C PRO A 217 13.77 4.90 5.65
N ALA A 218 14.04 4.30 4.49
CA ALA A 218 15.19 4.60 3.67
C ALA A 218 14.99 5.88 2.83
N GLN A 219 16.08 6.39 2.26
CA GLN A 219 16.05 7.53 1.35
C GLN A 219 15.18 7.21 0.12
N ARG A 220 14.34 8.15 -0.30
CA ARG A 220 13.60 8.10 -1.56
C ARG A 220 14.35 8.81 -2.67
N PHE A 221 14.28 8.25 -3.86
CA PHE A 221 14.94 8.75 -5.08
C PHE A 221 13.96 9.35 -6.09
N ASP A 222 12.79 9.72 -5.63
CA ASP A 222 11.69 10.30 -6.40
C ASP A 222 11.39 11.76 -5.98
N GLU A 223 10.29 12.30 -6.46
CA GLU A 223 9.82 13.64 -6.13
C GLU A 223 9.35 13.77 -4.67
N ASP A 224 8.99 12.65 -4.00
CA ASP A 224 8.56 12.64 -2.60
C ASP A 224 9.73 12.35 -1.66
N GLN A 225 10.50 13.36 -1.33
CA GLN A 225 11.67 13.28 -0.44
C GLN A 225 11.31 13.44 1.05
N ARG A 226 10.17 12.95 1.50
CA ARG A 226 9.67 12.91 2.91
C ARG A 226 9.87 14.21 3.72
N ASN A 227 11.06 14.81 3.74
CA ASN A 227 11.44 15.92 4.62
C ASN A 227 11.30 17.31 3.98
N ASN A 228 11.05 17.38 2.67
CA ASN A 228 10.96 18.65 1.94
C ASN A 228 9.66 18.71 1.15
N PHE A 229 8.92 19.83 1.31
CA PHE A 229 7.72 20.04 0.52
C PHE A 229 8.08 20.15 -0.97
N ASN A 230 7.54 19.21 -1.75
CA ASN A 230 7.56 19.24 -3.20
C ASN A 230 6.12 19.37 -3.73
N ALA A 231 5.86 20.39 -4.53
CA ALA A 231 4.53 20.65 -5.06
C ALA A 231 4.03 19.55 -6.02
N ILE A 232 4.92 18.91 -6.78
CA ILE A 232 4.57 17.82 -7.70
C ILE A 232 4.19 16.59 -6.89
N ALA A 233 4.98 16.21 -5.89
CA ALA A 233 4.66 15.10 -4.98
C ALA A 233 3.30 15.31 -4.28
N GLN A 234 3.05 16.54 -3.81
CA GLN A 234 1.76 16.90 -3.20
C GLN A 234 0.58 16.80 -4.18
N ILE A 235 0.76 17.26 -5.43
CA ILE A 235 -0.27 17.15 -6.47
C ILE A 235 -0.56 15.68 -6.77
N ASN A 236 0.48 14.85 -6.92
CA ASN A 236 0.35 13.43 -7.21
C ASN A 236 -0.37 12.68 -6.08
N LEU A 237 0.04 12.91 -4.81
CA LEU A 237 -0.61 12.33 -3.63
C LEU A 237 -2.11 12.66 -3.60
N VAL A 238 -2.46 13.94 -3.76
CA VAL A 238 -3.86 14.40 -3.70
C VAL A 238 -4.66 13.95 -4.92
N HIS A 239 -4.02 13.86 -6.10
CA HIS A 239 -4.62 13.27 -7.30
C HIS A 239 -5.03 11.81 -7.02
N ASN A 240 -4.09 11.00 -6.52
CA ASN A 240 -4.29 9.59 -6.28
C ASN A 240 -5.39 9.35 -5.23
N GLU A 241 -5.36 10.07 -4.10
CA GLU A 241 -6.42 10.02 -3.09
C GLU A 241 -7.79 10.35 -3.70
N THR A 242 -7.86 11.40 -4.51
CA THR A 242 -9.13 11.84 -5.11
C THR A 242 -9.68 10.84 -6.11
N LEU A 243 -8.83 10.32 -6.99
CA LEU A 243 -9.20 9.30 -7.96
C LEU A 243 -9.80 8.07 -7.27
N VAL A 244 -9.08 7.53 -6.27
CA VAL A 244 -9.51 6.34 -5.52
C VAL A 244 -10.84 6.59 -4.80
N LEU A 245 -10.99 7.71 -4.12
CA LEU A 245 -12.21 7.99 -3.36
C LEU A 245 -13.41 8.25 -4.27
N LEU A 246 -13.21 8.91 -5.42
CA LEU A 246 -14.28 9.07 -6.41
C LEU A 246 -14.70 7.74 -7.03
N GLU A 247 -13.78 6.78 -7.18
CA GLU A 247 -14.09 5.45 -7.70
C GLU A 247 -14.89 4.60 -6.69
N HIS A 248 -14.54 4.67 -5.40
CA HIS A 248 -15.08 3.76 -4.38
C HIS A 248 -16.23 4.33 -3.53
N LEU A 249 -16.43 5.64 -3.50
CA LEU A 249 -17.54 6.25 -2.76
C LEU A 249 -18.84 6.26 -3.60
N SER A 250 -19.99 6.16 -2.92
CA SER A 250 -21.29 6.36 -3.55
C SER A 250 -21.46 7.83 -4.04
N PRO A 251 -22.35 8.09 -5.00
CA PRO A 251 -22.49 9.43 -5.60
C PRO A 251 -22.66 10.56 -4.56
N LEU A 252 -23.51 10.39 -3.56
CA LEU A 252 -23.70 11.37 -2.50
C LEU A 252 -22.42 11.57 -1.67
N ARG A 253 -21.75 10.48 -1.31
CA ARG A 253 -20.49 10.54 -0.56
C ARG A 253 -19.35 11.18 -1.35
N ARG A 254 -19.32 11.05 -2.68
CA ARG A 254 -18.37 11.75 -3.56
C ARG A 254 -18.48 13.27 -3.42
N ILE A 255 -19.72 13.79 -3.44
CA ILE A 255 -19.99 15.23 -3.28
C ILE A 255 -19.54 15.70 -1.88
N ILE A 256 -19.94 14.97 -0.84
CA ILE A 256 -19.57 15.29 0.55
C ILE A 256 -18.06 15.29 0.72
N PHE A 257 -17.37 14.29 0.18
CA PHE A 257 -15.91 14.20 0.20
C PHE A 257 -15.27 15.41 -0.47
N LEU A 258 -15.68 15.76 -1.68
CA LEU A 258 -15.12 16.91 -2.40
C LEU A 258 -15.32 18.22 -1.65
N LEU A 259 -16.50 18.47 -1.11
CA LEU A 259 -16.78 19.64 -0.29
C LEU A 259 -15.90 19.66 0.97
N TRP A 260 -15.85 18.54 1.70
CA TRP A 260 -15.01 18.42 2.87
C TRP A 260 -13.51 18.62 2.53
N ALA A 261 -13.02 18.01 1.46
CA ALA A 261 -11.62 18.06 1.06
C ALA A 261 -11.18 19.47 0.59
N ILE A 262 -12.08 20.21 -0.09
CA ILE A 262 -11.81 21.57 -0.57
C ILE A 262 -11.86 22.56 0.59
N PHE A 263 -12.87 22.48 1.46
CA PHE A 263 -13.06 23.46 2.51
C PHE A 263 -12.31 23.11 3.80
N ILE A 264 -12.30 21.86 4.24
CA ILE A 264 -11.70 21.44 5.51
C ILE A 264 -10.32 20.81 5.28
N GLY A 265 -10.26 19.64 4.66
CA GLY A 265 -9.04 18.88 4.37
C GLY A 265 -8.35 18.29 5.60
N THR A 266 -7.10 17.85 5.42
CA THR A 266 -6.22 17.30 6.45
C THR A 266 -4.93 18.12 6.58
N ARG A 267 -4.05 17.76 7.55
CA ARG A 267 -2.71 18.38 7.67
C ARG A 267 -1.82 18.07 6.47
N ASP A 268 -2.06 16.95 5.80
CA ASP A 268 -1.29 16.51 4.64
C ASP A 268 -1.90 16.97 3.32
N CYS A 269 -3.24 17.09 3.27
CA CYS A 269 -4.01 17.52 2.11
C CYS A 269 -4.84 18.74 2.47
N PHE A 270 -4.27 19.95 2.33
CA PHE A 270 -4.89 21.20 2.78
C PHE A 270 -6.20 21.48 2.06
N GLY A 271 -7.28 21.72 2.86
CA GLY A 271 -8.42 22.51 2.48
C GLY A 271 -8.29 23.94 3.02
N PHE A 272 -9.27 24.77 2.74
CA PHE A 272 -9.28 26.19 3.12
C PHE A 272 -9.11 26.42 4.64
N ILE A 273 -9.80 25.64 5.48
CA ILE A 273 -9.69 25.74 6.95
C ILE A 273 -8.30 25.39 7.45
N GLN A 274 -7.67 24.33 6.89
CA GLN A 274 -6.29 24.01 7.25
C GLN A 274 -5.33 25.11 6.81
N TRP A 275 -5.54 25.72 5.66
CA TRP A 275 -4.75 26.87 5.23
C TRP A 275 -4.87 28.02 6.22
N LEU A 276 -6.08 28.44 6.63
CA LEU A 276 -6.28 29.48 7.65
C LEU A 276 -5.55 29.15 8.95
N ARG A 277 -5.63 27.89 9.40
CA ARG A 277 -5.00 27.42 10.64
C ARG A 277 -3.47 27.49 10.60
N PHE A 278 -2.86 27.12 9.48
CA PHE A 278 -1.41 27.01 9.37
C PHE A 278 -0.76 28.24 8.73
N PHE A 279 -1.51 29.12 8.09
CA PHE A 279 -0.97 30.31 7.45
C PHE A 279 -0.16 31.23 8.40
N PRO A 280 -0.59 31.48 9.66
CA PRO A 280 0.19 32.31 10.60
C PRO A 280 1.62 31.78 10.83
N ASN A 281 1.79 30.44 10.84
CA ASN A 281 3.09 29.81 11.13
C ASN A 281 3.87 29.43 9.89
N GLN A 282 3.23 29.16 8.76
CA GLN A 282 3.87 28.65 7.53
C GLN A 282 3.84 29.66 6.37
N GLY A 283 3.03 30.72 6.44
CA GLY A 283 2.97 31.78 5.44
C GLY A 283 2.79 31.26 4.01
N ARG A 284 3.73 31.62 3.13
CA ARG A 284 3.72 31.21 1.72
C ARG A 284 3.72 29.68 1.53
N LEU A 285 4.30 28.93 2.44
CA LEU A 285 4.31 27.46 2.35
C LEU A 285 2.90 26.89 2.50
N ALA A 286 2.08 27.40 3.43
CA ALA A 286 0.69 26.99 3.60
C ALA A 286 -0.11 27.26 2.31
N THR A 287 0.11 28.41 1.66
CA THR A 287 -0.54 28.71 0.37
C THR A 287 -0.11 27.76 -0.74
N ARG A 288 1.18 27.45 -0.83
CA ARG A 288 1.68 26.47 -1.82
C ARG A 288 1.07 25.08 -1.58
N LYS A 289 0.93 24.63 -0.32
CA LYS A 289 0.27 23.36 0.03
C LYS A 289 -1.21 23.36 -0.37
N LEU A 290 -1.95 24.44 -0.09
CA LEU A 290 -3.35 24.57 -0.50
C LEU A 290 -3.52 24.48 -2.02
N LEU A 291 -2.76 25.31 -2.76
CA LEU A 291 -2.85 25.34 -4.22
C LEU A 291 -2.45 23.98 -4.87
N ALA A 292 -1.42 23.31 -4.34
CA ALA A 292 -1.04 21.99 -4.78
C ALA A 292 -2.16 20.95 -4.47
N SER A 293 -2.78 21.02 -3.30
CA SER A 293 -3.89 20.14 -2.94
C SER A 293 -5.11 20.37 -3.85
N TRP A 294 -5.51 21.60 -4.07
CA TRP A 294 -6.65 21.91 -4.97
C TRP A 294 -6.36 21.47 -6.42
N ARG A 295 -5.13 21.69 -6.90
CA ARG A 295 -4.72 21.22 -8.22
C ARG A 295 -4.75 19.70 -8.33
N GLY A 296 -4.28 19.00 -7.31
CA GLY A 296 -4.37 17.54 -7.22
C GLY A 296 -5.83 17.04 -7.25
N ARG A 297 -6.73 17.68 -6.46
CA ARG A 297 -8.17 17.36 -6.47
C ARG A 297 -8.79 17.52 -7.86
N TRP A 298 -8.51 18.64 -8.52
CA TRP A 298 -8.98 18.89 -9.87
C TRP A 298 -8.50 17.83 -10.86
N GLN A 299 -7.20 17.53 -10.86
CA GLN A 299 -6.61 16.56 -11.77
C GLN A 299 -7.10 15.12 -11.48
N GLY A 300 -7.29 14.73 -10.21
CA GLY A 300 -7.86 13.44 -9.84
C GLY A 300 -9.30 13.30 -10.31
N TRP A 301 -10.12 14.35 -10.17
CA TRP A 301 -11.47 14.40 -10.72
C TRP A 301 -11.48 14.29 -12.24
N GLN A 302 -10.60 15.02 -12.96
CA GLN A 302 -10.46 14.92 -14.42
C GLN A 302 -10.09 13.49 -14.86
N THR A 303 -9.12 12.86 -14.20
CA THR A 303 -8.73 11.47 -14.50
C THR A 303 -9.93 10.55 -14.32
N TRP A 304 -10.67 10.68 -13.21
CA TRP A 304 -11.86 9.86 -12.96
C TRP A 304 -12.96 10.09 -14.02
N GLN A 305 -13.21 11.33 -14.44
CA GLN A 305 -14.20 11.65 -15.48
C GLN A 305 -13.87 11.00 -16.82
N VAL A 306 -12.59 11.01 -17.22
CA VAL A 306 -12.14 10.49 -18.52
C VAL A 306 -12.10 8.96 -18.53
N THR A 307 -11.67 8.36 -17.43
CA THR A 307 -11.43 6.90 -17.37
C THR A 307 -12.60 6.10 -16.82
N GLY A 308 -13.57 6.77 -16.16
CA GLY A 308 -14.70 6.10 -15.50
C GLY A 308 -14.32 5.21 -14.33
N ASP A 309 -15.25 4.38 -13.89
CA ASP A 309 -15.00 3.38 -12.85
C ASP A 309 -14.24 2.19 -13.45
N ARG A 310 -12.99 2.01 -13.03
CA ARG A 310 -12.10 0.93 -13.50
C ARG A 310 -12.70 -0.46 -13.27
N LEU A 311 -13.37 -0.66 -12.15
CA LEU A 311 -13.94 -1.96 -11.81
C LEU A 311 -15.12 -2.35 -12.71
N GLU A 312 -15.85 -1.37 -13.20
CA GLU A 312 -16.90 -1.59 -14.22
C GLU A 312 -16.29 -1.97 -15.56
N MET A 313 -15.18 -1.32 -15.96
CA MET A 313 -14.51 -1.59 -17.23
C MET A 313 -13.81 -2.96 -17.26
N THR A 314 -13.28 -3.44 -16.14
CA THR A 314 -12.61 -4.76 -16.06
C THR A 314 -13.58 -5.92 -15.93
N GLY A 315 -14.90 -5.68 -15.86
CA GLY A 315 -15.90 -6.73 -15.66
C GLY A 315 -15.79 -7.44 -14.30
N TYR A 316 -15.07 -6.83 -13.34
CA TYR A 316 -14.88 -7.39 -12.01
C TYR A 316 -16.19 -7.40 -11.21
N ARG A 317 -16.99 -8.45 -11.43
CA ARG A 317 -18.19 -8.73 -10.63
C ARG A 317 -17.80 -9.61 -9.45
N GLY A 318 -17.42 -9.00 -8.33
CA GLY A 318 -16.91 -9.69 -7.14
C GLY A 318 -17.91 -10.60 -6.40
N ALA A 319 -19.14 -10.74 -6.86
CA ALA A 319 -20.16 -11.53 -6.16
C ALA A 319 -20.20 -13.02 -6.59
N VAL A 320 -19.58 -13.41 -7.71
CA VAL A 320 -19.70 -14.79 -8.23
C VAL A 320 -18.73 -15.74 -7.53
N GLY A 321 -17.52 -15.30 -7.18
CA GLY A 321 -16.50 -16.19 -6.61
C GLY A 321 -16.80 -16.70 -5.19
N ILE A 322 -17.52 -15.94 -4.37
CA ILE A 322 -17.82 -16.35 -2.98
C ILE A 322 -18.95 -17.39 -2.92
N LYS A 323 -19.92 -17.31 -3.86
CA LYS A 323 -21.01 -18.29 -3.92
C LYS A 323 -20.55 -19.65 -4.46
N GLU A 324 -19.62 -19.69 -5.40
CA GLU A 324 -19.10 -20.94 -5.94
C GLU A 324 -18.20 -21.70 -4.94
N LEU A 325 -17.45 -20.98 -4.09
CA LEU A 325 -16.64 -21.58 -3.04
C LEU A 325 -17.47 -22.27 -1.93
N MET A 326 -18.68 -21.79 -1.66
CA MET A 326 -19.58 -22.41 -0.67
C MET A 326 -20.31 -23.67 -1.20
N THR A 327 -20.23 -23.97 -2.50
CA THR A 327 -20.88 -25.11 -3.13
C THR A 327 -19.96 -26.30 -3.38
N ILE A 328 -18.65 -26.16 -3.19
CA ILE A 328 -17.67 -27.24 -3.44
C ILE A 328 -17.40 -28.08 -2.18
N ASP A 329 -17.77 -27.58 -0.99
CA ASP A 329 -17.59 -28.29 0.31
C ASP A 329 -18.90 -28.92 0.84
N LYS A 330 -19.74 -29.47 -0.02
CA LYS A 330 -20.89 -30.31 0.38
C LYS A 330 -20.85 -31.67 -0.26
#